data_dd12a1159d658f63000d333c0cb62e02
#
_entry.id   dd12a1159d658f63000d333c0cb62e02
#
_cell.length_a   1.000
_cell.length_b   1.000
_cell.length_c   1.000
_cell.angle_alpha   90.00
_cell.angle_beta   90.00
_cell.angle_gamma   90.00
#
_symmetry.space_group_name_H-M   'P 1'
#
loop_
_entity.id
_entity.type
_entity.pdbx_description
1 polymer ?
#
loop_
_entity_poly.entity_id
_entity_poly.type
_entity_poly.pdbx_seq_one_letter_code
_entity_poly.pdbx_strand_id
1 'polypeptide(L)'
;MATFSVNDQTRRVVASGAAEVSFSFQVNATSDVKVFVDGTQKTESTHYNIKTSADAAGLNTDGTGKVVFTTGNVPAGTTTVTILSDVPAARTSVYTAGGNITATSLEADFDTMTMLIADREERDSRALLAPVDDPTTIDMTIPDKDTRAGKVLGFNSSTGNPEATQQVTGAAVNVSSLSTGSSPTASVTVSGGTATFALGIPTGAT
;
A
#
# COMPACT_ATOMS: atom_id res chain seq x y z
N MET A 1 27.00 -12.16 -13.50
CA MET A 1 26.08 -11.64 -12.47
C MET A 1 25.96 -10.15 -12.75
N ALA A 2 24.74 -9.64 -12.86
CA ALA A 2 24.57 -8.21 -13.07
C ALA A 2 24.83 -7.47 -11.75
N THR A 3 25.62 -6.42 -11.77
CA THR A 3 25.81 -5.54 -10.62
C THR A 3 24.58 -4.65 -10.50
N PHE A 4 24.02 -4.54 -9.32
CA PHE A 4 22.89 -3.65 -9.07
C PHE A 4 23.29 -2.20 -9.39
N SER A 5 22.53 -1.54 -10.28
CA SER A 5 22.84 -0.17 -10.65
C SER A 5 22.46 0.79 -9.52
N VAL A 6 23.42 1.58 -9.05
CA VAL A 6 23.22 2.62 -8.02
C VAL A 6 22.14 3.65 -8.38
N ASN A 7 21.74 3.72 -9.64
CA ASN A 7 20.74 4.68 -10.15
C ASN A 7 19.36 4.04 -10.38
N ASP A 8 19.23 2.72 -10.25
CA ASP A 8 17.93 2.04 -10.42
C ASP A 8 17.23 1.88 -9.07
N GLN A 9 16.56 2.95 -8.64
CA GLN A 9 15.71 2.94 -7.45
C GLN A 9 14.25 2.59 -7.77
N THR A 10 13.94 2.34 -9.04
CA THR A 10 12.60 1.98 -9.46
C THR A 10 12.34 0.51 -9.13
N ARG A 11 11.55 0.27 -8.09
CA ARG A 11 11.21 -1.10 -7.65
C ARG A 11 9.77 -1.48 -8.02
N ARG A 12 9.10 -0.61 -8.78
CA ARG A 12 7.69 -0.77 -9.15
C ARG A 12 7.42 -0.21 -10.52
N VAL A 13 6.65 -0.93 -11.32
CA VAL A 13 6.10 -0.48 -12.60
C VAL A 13 4.59 -0.48 -12.51
N VAL A 14 3.95 0.57 -12.99
CA VAL A 14 2.49 0.67 -13.16
C VAL A 14 2.20 0.94 -14.63
N ALA A 15 1.41 0.08 -15.25
CA ALA A 15 1.07 0.16 -16.67
C ALA A 15 -0.42 -0.12 -16.90
N SER A 16 -0.92 0.27 -18.07
CA SER A 16 -2.22 -0.19 -18.57
C SER A 16 -2.16 -1.68 -18.92
N GLY A 17 -3.30 -2.36 -18.87
CA GLY A 17 -3.41 -3.77 -19.24
C GLY A 17 -2.96 -4.01 -20.69
N ALA A 18 -2.11 -5.01 -20.84
CA ALA A 18 -1.57 -5.46 -22.13
C ALA A 18 -1.18 -6.94 -22.03
N ALA A 19 -0.96 -7.59 -23.18
CA ALA A 19 -0.49 -8.97 -23.20
C ALA A 19 0.91 -9.13 -22.58
N GLU A 20 1.73 -8.08 -22.69
CA GLU A 20 3.09 -8.04 -22.16
C GLU A 20 3.35 -6.68 -21.49
N VAL A 21 4.03 -6.70 -20.34
CA VAL A 21 4.47 -5.50 -19.62
C VAL A 21 5.89 -5.69 -19.16
N SER A 22 6.80 -4.85 -19.63
CA SER A 22 8.22 -4.89 -19.24
C SER A 22 8.45 -4.24 -17.89
N PHE A 23 9.45 -4.72 -17.16
CA PHE A 23 9.99 -4.07 -15.97
C PHE A 23 11.51 -3.90 -16.09
N SER A 24 12.02 -2.79 -15.57
CA SER A 24 13.43 -2.40 -15.65
C SER A 24 14.17 -2.58 -14.32
N PHE A 25 13.48 -2.83 -13.22
CA PHE A 25 14.15 -3.10 -11.96
C PHE A 25 14.77 -4.50 -11.94
N GLN A 26 15.90 -4.63 -11.23
CA GLN A 26 16.64 -5.87 -11.12
C GLN A 26 16.12 -6.73 -9.96
N VAL A 27 16.03 -8.03 -10.19
CA VAL A 27 15.72 -9.05 -9.18
C VAL A 27 16.65 -10.27 -9.36
N ASN A 28 16.77 -11.09 -8.31
CA ASN A 28 17.61 -12.29 -8.35
C ASN A 28 16.88 -13.51 -8.95
N ALA A 29 15.56 -13.57 -8.80
CA ALA A 29 14.74 -14.68 -9.27
C ALA A 29 13.37 -14.20 -9.77
N THR A 30 12.72 -14.98 -10.64
CA THR A 30 11.35 -14.66 -11.10
C THR A 30 10.36 -14.62 -9.95
N SER A 31 10.57 -15.44 -8.91
CA SER A 31 9.76 -15.45 -7.68
C SER A 31 9.74 -14.14 -6.91
N ASP A 32 10.75 -13.28 -7.11
CA ASP A 32 10.85 -11.97 -6.48
C ASP A 32 9.99 -10.91 -7.17
N VAL A 33 9.43 -11.24 -8.33
CA VAL A 33 8.50 -10.37 -9.07
C VAL A 33 7.07 -10.67 -8.66
N LYS A 34 6.34 -9.66 -8.18
CA LYS A 34 4.93 -9.75 -7.85
C LYS A 34 4.10 -8.94 -8.84
N VAL A 35 3.04 -9.56 -9.37
CA VAL A 35 2.15 -8.96 -10.36
C VAL A 35 0.75 -8.83 -9.79
N PHE A 36 0.19 -7.65 -9.92
CA PHE A 36 -1.19 -7.34 -9.52
C PHE A 36 -1.96 -6.78 -10.72
N VAL A 37 -3.21 -7.16 -10.84
CA VAL A 37 -4.17 -6.59 -11.81
C VAL A 37 -5.33 -6.03 -11.01
N ASP A 38 -5.57 -4.73 -11.11
CA ASP A 38 -6.55 -3.98 -10.32
C ASP A 38 -6.48 -4.32 -8.81
N GLY A 39 -5.25 -4.34 -8.27
CA GLY A 39 -4.98 -4.64 -6.86
C GLY A 39 -5.04 -6.13 -6.48
N THR A 40 -5.45 -7.01 -7.39
CA THR A 40 -5.49 -8.45 -7.14
C THR A 40 -4.20 -9.11 -7.58
N GLN A 41 -3.49 -9.79 -6.65
CA GLN A 41 -2.26 -10.51 -6.96
C GLN A 41 -2.54 -11.69 -7.90
N LYS A 42 -1.68 -11.84 -8.92
CA LYS A 42 -1.71 -12.93 -9.88
C LYS A 42 -0.58 -13.92 -9.60
N THR A 43 -0.77 -15.17 -10.02
CA THR A 43 0.17 -16.28 -9.78
C THR A 43 0.96 -16.56 -11.05
N GLU A 44 2.29 -16.63 -10.93
CA GLU A 44 3.18 -17.05 -12.01
C GLU A 44 2.83 -18.46 -12.49
N SER A 45 3.08 -18.76 -13.73
CA SER A 45 2.74 -20.00 -14.45
C SER A 45 1.24 -20.25 -14.67
N THR A 46 0.35 -19.66 -13.85
CA THR A 46 -1.10 -19.76 -14.02
C THR A 46 -1.65 -18.58 -14.83
N HIS A 47 -1.33 -17.37 -14.40
CA HIS A 47 -1.88 -16.14 -14.99
C HIS A 47 -0.89 -15.44 -15.91
N TYR A 48 0.40 -15.58 -15.64
CA TYR A 48 1.47 -14.98 -16.41
C TYR A 48 2.75 -15.81 -16.31
N ASN A 49 3.71 -15.53 -17.18
CA ASN A 49 5.07 -16.01 -17.10
C ASN A 49 6.05 -14.83 -17.16
N ILE A 50 7.20 -14.99 -16.53
CA ILE A 50 8.31 -14.04 -16.66
C ILE A 50 9.20 -14.50 -17.79
N LYS A 51 9.52 -13.58 -18.69
CA LYS A 51 10.35 -13.82 -19.85
C LYS A 51 11.42 -12.76 -20.02
N THR A 52 12.50 -13.13 -20.68
CA THR A 52 13.51 -12.20 -21.17
C THR A 52 12.92 -11.30 -22.26
N SER A 53 13.62 -10.24 -22.62
CA SER A 53 13.29 -9.40 -23.77
C SER A 53 13.24 -10.19 -25.10
N ALA A 54 13.98 -11.28 -25.19
CA ALA A 54 14.03 -12.19 -26.35
C ALA A 54 13.02 -13.35 -26.26
N ASP A 55 12.00 -13.27 -25.40
CA ASP A 55 10.95 -14.28 -25.22
C ASP A 55 11.39 -15.64 -24.61
N ALA A 56 12.63 -15.77 -24.16
CA ALA A 56 13.06 -16.93 -23.41
C ALA A 56 12.47 -16.91 -21.97
N ALA A 57 12.26 -18.08 -21.37
CA ALA A 57 11.78 -18.16 -19.99
C ALA A 57 12.82 -17.60 -19.01
N GLY A 58 12.35 -16.86 -17.99
CA GLY A 58 13.19 -16.32 -16.94
C GLY A 58 13.54 -14.84 -17.11
N LEU A 59 14.59 -14.41 -16.44
CA LEU A 59 15.09 -13.03 -16.43
C LEU A 59 16.18 -12.81 -17.47
N ASN A 60 16.38 -11.59 -17.90
CA ASN A 60 17.56 -11.16 -18.60
C ASN A 60 18.81 -11.35 -17.73
N THR A 61 20.00 -11.30 -18.33
CA THR A 61 21.28 -11.44 -17.60
C THR A 61 21.51 -10.33 -16.57
N ASP A 62 20.85 -9.19 -16.73
CA ASP A 62 20.88 -8.06 -15.83
C ASP A 62 19.76 -8.10 -14.74
N GLY A 63 18.98 -9.17 -14.66
CA GLY A 63 17.91 -9.32 -13.67
C GLY A 63 16.60 -8.61 -14.04
N THR A 64 16.52 -7.94 -15.19
CA THR A 64 15.29 -7.33 -15.72
C THR A 64 14.44 -8.33 -16.50
N GLY A 65 13.25 -7.93 -16.97
CA GLY A 65 12.42 -8.82 -17.79
C GLY A 65 11.08 -8.23 -18.20
N LYS A 66 10.20 -9.12 -18.63
CA LYS A 66 8.81 -8.79 -18.93
C LYS A 66 7.84 -9.83 -18.38
N VAL A 67 6.70 -9.37 -17.97
CA VAL A 67 5.53 -10.18 -17.63
C VAL A 67 4.77 -10.45 -18.92
N VAL A 68 4.52 -11.70 -19.26
CA VAL A 68 3.71 -12.14 -20.41
C VAL A 68 2.50 -12.89 -19.87
N PHE A 69 1.31 -12.32 -20.04
CA PHE A 69 0.08 -12.93 -19.57
C PHE A 69 -0.30 -14.15 -20.42
N THR A 70 -0.80 -15.19 -19.76
CA THR A 70 -1.25 -16.41 -20.43
C THR A 70 -2.56 -16.16 -21.17
N THR A 71 -2.86 -16.99 -22.17
CA THR A 71 -4.12 -16.90 -22.94
C THR A 71 -5.32 -16.96 -21.99
N GLY A 72 -6.26 -16.02 -22.16
CA GLY A 72 -7.43 -15.88 -21.29
C GLY A 72 -7.20 -15.06 -20.01
N ASN A 73 -5.95 -14.70 -19.68
CA ASN A 73 -5.62 -13.86 -18.53
C ASN A 73 -5.08 -12.48 -18.93
N VAL A 74 -5.07 -12.14 -20.21
CA VAL A 74 -4.60 -10.84 -20.71
C VAL A 74 -5.51 -9.73 -20.14
N PRO A 75 -4.97 -8.78 -19.36
CA PRO A 75 -5.76 -7.69 -18.79
C PRO A 75 -6.26 -6.76 -19.90
N ALA A 76 -7.50 -6.26 -19.77
CA ALA A 76 -8.02 -5.24 -20.67
C ALA A 76 -7.18 -3.94 -20.56
N GLY A 77 -7.08 -3.18 -21.63
CA GLY A 77 -6.29 -1.94 -21.66
C GLY A 77 -6.73 -0.86 -20.66
N THR A 78 -7.93 -0.99 -20.10
CA THR A 78 -8.47 -0.10 -19.05
C THR A 78 -8.08 -0.53 -17.63
N THR A 79 -7.54 -1.74 -17.46
CA THR A 79 -7.12 -2.24 -16.15
C THR A 79 -5.73 -1.75 -15.79
N THR A 80 -5.45 -1.64 -14.49
CA THR A 80 -4.12 -1.28 -14.00
C THR A 80 -3.30 -2.54 -13.70
N VAL A 81 -2.16 -2.66 -14.35
CA VAL A 81 -1.16 -3.70 -14.05
C VAL A 81 -0.06 -3.09 -13.21
N THR A 82 0.16 -3.65 -12.03
CA THR A 82 1.28 -3.26 -11.16
C THR A 82 2.25 -4.42 -11.04
N ILE A 83 3.51 -4.18 -11.39
CA ILE A 83 4.61 -5.12 -11.20
C ILE A 83 5.54 -4.53 -10.16
N LEU A 84 5.88 -5.27 -9.14
CA LEU A 84 6.79 -4.81 -8.10
C LEU A 84 7.83 -5.88 -7.74
N SER A 85 8.96 -5.42 -7.25
CA SER A 85 9.97 -6.25 -6.62
C SER A 85 9.57 -6.60 -5.19
N ASP A 86 9.84 -7.82 -4.79
CA ASP A 86 9.64 -8.34 -3.44
C ASP A 86 10.73 -9.37 -3.11
N VAL A 87 11.97 -8.89 -3.02
CA VAL A 87 13.12 -9.71 -2.69
C VAL A 87 12.98 -10.21 -1.24
N PRO A 88 13.06 -11.52 -0.99
CA PRO A 88 12.91 -12.06 0.35
C PRO A 88 14.07 -11.66 1.25
N ALA A 89 13.79 -11.27 2.49
CA ALA A 89 14.79 -10.99 3.51
C ALA A 89 15.44 -12.29 4.03
N ALA A 90 16.12 -12.99 3.13
CA ALA A 90 16.79 -14.25 3.42
C ALA A 90 18.25 -14.20 2.96
N ARG A 91 19.15 -14.66 3.81
CA ARG A 91 20.55 -14.84 3.45
C ARG A 91 20.73 -16.26 2.89
N THR A 92 21.25 -16.34 1.66
CA THR A 92 21.52 -17.61 0.98
C THR A 92 22.99 -18.02 1.06
N SER A 93 23.90 -17.08 1.31
CA SER A 93 25.33 -17.34 1.42
C SER A 93 25.74 -17.70 2.85
N VAL A 94 26.56 -18.75 2.98
CA VAL A 94 27.17 -19.15 4.26
C VAL A 94 28.69 -19.03 4.14
N TYR A 95 29.29 -18.21 4.97
CA TYR A 95 30.74 -18.08 5.07
C TYR A 95 31.25 -18.88 6.26
N THR A 96 32.00 -19.95 6.00
CA THR A 96 32.61 -20.78 7.03
C THR A 96 33.96 -20.21 7.46
N ALA A 97 34.30 -20.34 8.75
CA ALA A 97 35.60 -19.92 9.25
C ALA A 97 36.73 -20.69 8.52
N GLY A 98 37.69 -19.96 7.93
CA GLY A 98 38.76 -20.53 7.12
C GLY A 98 38.35 -20.92 5.69
N GLY A 99 37.11 -20.67 5.29
CA GLY A 99 36.63 -20.85 3.92
C GLY A 99 37.10 -19.70 2.99
N ASN A 100 37.10 -19.98 1.68
CA ASN A 100 37.45 -18.97 0.68
C ASN A 100 36.24 -18.05 0.43
N ILE A 101 36.40 -16.75 0.72
CA ILE A 101 35.40 -15.74 0.40
C ILE A 101 35.76 -15.17 -0.99
N THR A 102 34.89 -15.41 -1.97
CA THR A 102 35.09 -14.81 -3.31
C THR A 102 34.48 -13.42 -3.37
N ALA A 103 35.10 -12.52 -4.12
CA ALA A 103 34.57 -11.19 -4.38
C ALA A 103 33.15 -11.27 -4.98
N THR A 104 32.91 -12.21 -5.90
CA THR A 104 31.60 -12.41 -6.54
C THR A 104 30.50 -12.79 -5.56
N SER A 105 30.81 -13.63 -4.56
CA SER A 105 29.81 -14.02 -3.54
C SER A 105 29.46 -12.84 -2.62
N LEU A 106 30.47 -12.05 -2.28
CA LEU A 106 30.29 -10.88 -1.44
C LEU A 106 29.51 -9.78 -2.15
N GLU A 107 29.84 -9.54 -3.43
CA GLU A 107 29.11 -8.60 -4.28
C GLU A 107 27.64 -8.99 -4.42
N ALA A 108 27.32 -10.27 -4.64
CA ALA A 108 25.95 -10.77 -4.72
C ALA A 108 25.15 -10.55 -3.43
N ASP A 109 25.80 -10.73 -2.27
CA ASP A 109 25.16 -10.47 -0.98
C ASP A 109 24.89 -8.97 -0.80
N PHE A 110 25.83 -8.09 -1.18
CA PHE A 110 25.61 -6.64 -1.12
C PHE A 110 24.54 -6.16 -2.10
N ASP A 111 24.50 -6.68 -3.31
CA ASP A 111 23.45 -6.38 -4.29
C ASP A 111 22.07 -6.78 -3.73
N THR A 112 21.98 -7.98 -3.14
CA THR A 112 20.72 -8.44 -2.50
C THR A 112 20.30 -7.53 -1.35
N MET A 113 21.23 -7.11 -0.49
CA MET A 113 20.94 -6.17 0.59
C MET A 113 20.48 -4.81 0.06
N THR A 114 21.10 -4.31 -1.01
CA THR A 114 20.72 -3.05 -1.65
C THR A 114 19.31 -3.14 -2.24
N MET A 115 18.98 -4.24 -2.92
CA MET A 115 17.63 -4.49 -3.44
C MET A 115 16.58 -4.52 -2.31
N LEU A 116 16.88 -5.18 -1.19
CA LEU A 116 16.00 -5.22 -0.01
C LEU A 116 15.73 -3.83 0.56
N ILE A 117 16.76 -2.99 0.65
CA ILE A 117 16.62 -1.61 1.16
C ILE A 117 15.76 -0.81 0.18
N ALA A 118 16.02 -0.89 -1.13
CA ALA A 118 15.23 -0.20 -2.14
C ALA A 118 13.76 -0.67 -2.20
N ASP A 119 13.49 -1.97 -2.03
CA ASP A 119 12.12 -2.50 -1.89
C ASP A 119 11.43 -1.94 -0.65
N ARG A 120 12.17 -1.76 0.44
CA ARG A 120 11.65 -1.17 1.67
C ARG A 120 11.32 0.32 1.48
N GLU A 121 12.22 1.08 0.88
CA GLU A 121 11.99 2.50 0.57
C GLU A 121 10.76 2.71 -0.32
N GLU A 122 10.56 1.86 -1.33
CA GLU A 122 9.38 1.91 -2.19
C GLU A 122 8.09 1.66 -1.39
N ARG A 123 8.08 0.71 -0.47
CA ARG A 123 6.92 0.44 0.41
C ARG A 123 6.68 1.59 1.38
N ASP A 124 7.73 2.10 2.00
CA ASP A 124 7.64 3.17 2.99
C ASP A 124 7.17 4.49 2.36
N SER A 125 7.51 4.74 1.07
CA SER A 125 7.01 5.90 0.32
C SER A 125 5.47 5.96 0.20
N ARG A 126 4.80 4.84 0.40
CA ARG A 126 3.33 4.69 0.36
C ARG A 126 2.71 4.41 1.72
N ALA A 127 3.52 4.38 2.77
CA ALA A 127 3.06 4.17 4.14
C ALA A 127 2.63 5.48 4.80
N LEU A 128 1.76 5.38 5.79
CA LEU A 128 1.46 6.47 6.69
C LEU A 128 2.54 6.47 7.79
N LEU A 129 3.38 7.48 7.80
CA LEU A 129 4.49 7.61 8.74
C LEU A 129 4.28 8.84 9.62
N ALA A 130 4.66 8.73 10.90
CA ALA A 130 4.75 9.89 11.76
C ALA A 130 5.90 10.81 11.31
N PRO A 131 5.75 12.15 11.38
CA PRO A 131 6.86 13.06 11.23
C PRO A 131 8.04 12.74 12.14
N VAL A 132 9.25 13.07 11.70
CA VAL A 132 10.50 12.74 12.43
C VAL A 132 10.62 13.45 13.78
N ASP A 133 9.92 14.56 13.95
CA ASP A 133 9.88 15.39 15.15
C ASP A 133 8.73 15.04 16.11
N ASP A 134 7.88 14.10 15.71
CA ASP A 134 6.85 13.57 16.61
C ASP A 134 7.47 12.73 17.76
N PRO A 135 6.83 12.68 18.92
CA PRO A 135 7.28 11.83 20.02
C PRO A 135 7.38 10.35 19.62
N THR A 136 8.43 9.66 20.07
CA THR A 136 8.64 8.22 19.79
C THR A 136 7.56 7.31 20.38
N THR A 137 6.65 7.86 21.19
CA THR A 137 5.52 7.15 21.80
C THR A 137 4.29 7.08 20.87
N ILE A 138 4.31 7.80 19.73
CA ILE A 138 3.23 7.72 18.75
C ILE A 138 3.24 6.34 18.09
N ASP A 139 2.08 5.68 18.11
CA ASP A 139 1.84 4.43 17.40
C ASP A 139 0.98 4.70 16.16
N MET A 140 1.59 4.62 14.97
CA MET A 140 0.92 4.82 13.68
C MET A 140 0.23 3.55 13.16
N THR A 141 0.09 2.52 14.00
CA THR A 141 -0.63 1.29 13.63
C THR A 141 -2.12 1.60 13.46
N ILE A 142 -2.67 1.26 12.30
CA ILE A 142 -4.11 1.39 12.05
C ILE A 142 -4.86 0.35 12.88
N PRO A 143 -6.02 0.70 13.48
CA PRO A 143 -6.88 -0.26 14.18
C PRO A 143 -7.18 -1.51 13.34
N ASP A 144 -7.40 -2.64 13.98
CA ASP A 144 -7.71 -3.92 13.32
C ASP A 144 -8.96 -3.83 12.41
N LYS A 145 -9.11 -4.82 11.52
CA LYS A 145 -10.18 -4.85 10.53
C LYS A 145 -11.57 -4.68 11.13
N ASP A 146 -11.85 -5.37 12.24
CA ASP A 146 -13.21 -5.40 12.82
C ASP A 146 -13.51 -4.08 13.52
N THR A 147 -12.52 -3.44 14.13
CA THR A 147 -12.63 -2.11 14.73
C THR A 147 -12.84 -1.01 13.68
N ARG A 148 -12.20 -1.07 12.53
CA ARG A 148 -12.26 -0.02 11.49
C ARG A 148 -13.34 -0.22 10.43
N ALA A 149 -13.97 -1.40 10.36
CA ALA A 149 -14.99 -1.69 9.35
C ALA A 149 -16.16 -0.68 9.42
N GLY A 150 -16.47 -0.03 8.31
CA GLY A 150 -17.53 0.98 8.20
C GLY A 150 -17.26 2.31 8.92
N LYS A 151 -16.00 2.56 9.31
CA LYS A 151 -15.61 3.81 9.99
C LYS A 151 -14.62 4.61 9.14
N VAL A 152 -14.38 5.85 9.50
CA VAL A 152 -13.34 6.70 8.92
C VAL A 152 -12.09 6.67 9.79
N LEU A 153 -10.94 6.85 9.16
CA LEU A 153 -9.68 7.04 9.87
C LEU A 153 -9.64 8.48 10.41
N GLY A 154 -9.48 8.60 11.70
CA GLY A 154 -9.20 9.84 12.40
C GLY A 154 -7.92 9.74 13.19
N PHE A 155 -7.57 10.82 13.89
CA PHE A 155 -6.44 10.82 14.81
C PHE A 155 -6.92 11.24 16.20
N ASN A 156 -6.49 10.53 17.21
CA ASN A 156 -6.84 10.82 18.60
C ASN A 156 -6.29 12.18 19.01
N SER A 157 -7.14 13.03 19.55
CA SER A 157 -6.80 14.44 19.88
C SER A 157 -5.75 14.58 20.99
N SER A 158 -5.54 13.54 21.78
CA SER A 158 -4.57 13.55 22.91
C SER A 158 -3.27 12.84 22.57
N THR A 159 -3.34 11.74 21.82
CA THR A 159 -2.17 10.91 21.54
C THR A 159 -1.62 11.10 20.12
N GLY A 160 -2.44 11.58 19.19
CA GLY A 160 -2.10 11.64 17.76
C GLY A 160 -2.17 10.29 17.04
N ASN A 161 -2.46 9.20 17.74
CA ASN A 161 -2.50 7.87 17.15
C ASN A 161 -3.72 7.72 16.20
N PRO A 162 -3.60 6.93 15.12
CA PRO A 162 -4.74 6.60 14.27
C PRO A 162 -5.86 5.93 15.04
N GLU A 163 -7.08 6.37 14.83
CA GLU A 163 -8.27 5.73 15.42
C GLU A 163 -9.40 5.58 14.40
N ALA A 164 -10.26 4.62 14.63
CA ALA A 164 -11.43 4.38 13.81
C ALA A 164 -12.61 5.18 14.37
N THR A 165 -12.89 6.32 13.75
CA THR A 165 -13.99 7.22 14.13
C THR A 165 -15.25 6.91 13.34
N GLN A 166 -16.39 7.27 13.89
CA GLN A 166 -17.68 7.03 13.24
C GLN A 166 -17.85 7.93 12.02
N GLN A 167 -18.17 7.34 10.87
CA GLN A 167 -18.53 8.10 9.69
C GLN A 167 -19.94 8.70 9.87
N VAL A 168 -20.08 9.99 9.62
CA VAL A 168 -21.38 10.63 9.50
C VAL A 168 -21.91 10.39 8.09
N THR A 169 -22.88 9.49 7.95
CA THR A 169 -23.46 9.11 6.65
C THR A 169 -24.77 9.83 6.34
N GLY A 170 -25.32 10.56 7.33
CA GLY A 170 -26.55 11.33 7.16
C GLY A 170 -26.61 12.51 8.13
N ALA A 171 -27.43 13.48 7.79
CA ALA A 171 -27.77 14.59 8.66
C ALA A 171 -29.31 14.68 8.79
N ALA A 172 -29.78 14.73 10.03
CA ALA A 172 -31.19 14.98 10.31
C ALA A 172 -31.33 16.34 11.02
N VAL A 173 -32.30 17.12 10.62
CA VAL A 173 -32.64 18.37 11.28
C VAL A 173 -34.01 18.20 11.95
N ASN A 174 -34.03 18.21 13.29
CA ASN A 174 -35.25 18.19 14.06
C ASN A 174 -35.57 19.60 14.53
N VAL A 175 -36.70 20.10 14.12
CA VAL A 175 -37.24 21.39 14.58
C VAL A 175 -38.41 21.12 15.49
N SER A 176 -38.33 21.61 16.73
CA SER A 176 -39.42 21.54 17.69
C SER A 176 -39.85 22.92 18.12
N SER A 177 -41.15 23.11 18.38
CA SER A 177 -41.63 24.35 18.97
C SER A 177 -41.43 24.28 20.49
N LEU A 178 -40.96 25.38 21.06
CA LEU A 178 -40.88 25.58 22.51
C LEU A 178 -42.03 26.45 22.97
N SER A 179 -42.35 26.38 24.27
CA SER A 179 -43.38 27.22 24.88
C SER A 179 -43.03 28.70 24.75
N THR A 180 -44.06 29.56 24.69
CA THR A 180 -43.89 31.00 24.68
C THR A 180 -43.00 31.46 25.85
N GLY A 181 -42.01 32.27 25.58
CA GLY A 181 -41.06 32.78 26.58
C GLY A 181 -39.86 31.87 26.89
N SER A 182 -39.77 30.67 26.30
CA SER A 182 -38.57 29.82 26.41
C SER A 182 -37.41 30.36 25.56
N SER A 183 -36.20 30.13 26.02
CA SER A 183 -35.02 30.47 25.24
C SER A 183 -34.85 29.52 24.04
N PRO A 184 -34.42 30.00 22.86
CA PRO A 184 -34.07 29.10 21.75
C PRO A 184 -32.99 28.10 22.15
N THR A 185 -33.10 26.89 21.65
CA THR A 185 -32.07 25.85 21.86
C THR A 185 -31.59 25.32 20.55
N ALA A 186 -30.30 24.94 20.52
CA ALA A 186 -29.71 24.20 19.40
C ALA A 186 -28.77 23.13 19.94
N SER A 187 -28.84 21.95 19.38
CA SER A 187 -27.91 20.89 19.71
C SER A 187 -27.56 20.07 18.47
N VAL A 188 -26.37 19.46 18.48
CA VAL A 188 -25.93 18.50 17.47
C VAL A 188 -25.54 17.21 18.17
N THR A 189 -26.10 16.11 17.73
CA THR A 189 -25.77 14.77 18.24
C THR A 189 -25.39 13.88 17.07
N VAL A 190 -24.32 13.11 17.23
CA VAL A 190 -23.90 12.10 16.25
C VAL A 190 -24.09 10.72 16.87
N SER A 191 -24.91 9.91 16.23
CA SER A 191 -25.17 8.52 16.66
C SER A 191 -25.44 7.63 15.45
N GLY A 192 -24.87 6.43 15.42
CA GLY A 192 -25.09 5.48 14.34
C GLY A 192 -24.73 6.00 12.94
N GLY A 193 -23.75 6.90 12.81
CA GLY A 193 -23.36 7.51 11.53
C GLY A 193 -24.29 8.65 11.07
N THR A 194 -25.24 9.09 11.90
CA THR A 194 -26.15 10.20 11.59
C THR A 194 -25.87 11.38 12.51
N ALA A 195 -25.67 12.57 11.92
CA ALA A 195 -25.67 13.82 12.65
C ALA A 195 -27.10 14.37 12.74
N THR A 196 -27.59 14.58 13.94
CA THR A 196 -28.91 15.17 14.21
C THR A 196 -28.74 16.59 14.72
N PHE A 197 -29.31 17.55 14.01
CA PHE A 197 -29.42 18.94 14.45
C PHE A 197 -30.80 19.15 15.05
N ALA A 198 -30.87 19.45 16.32
CA ALA A 198 -32.13 19.78 17.00
C ALA A 198 -32.20 21.28 17.26
N LEU A 199 -33.24 21.93 16.75
CA LEU A 199 -33.50 23.34 16.94
C LEU A 199 -34.84 23.49 17.68
N GLY A 200 -34.82 24.15 18.82
CA GLY A 200 -36.00 24.54 19.54
C GLY A 200 -36.31 26.03 19.27
N ILE A 201 -37.44 26.32 18.64
CA ILE A 201 -37.88 27.67 18.31
C ILE A 201 -39.06 28.02 19.21
N PRO A 202 -38.96 29.12 20.03
CA PRO A 202 -40.09 29.56 20.85
C PRO A 202 -41.28 29.99 20.00
N THR A 203 -42.48 29.62 20.41
CA THR A 203 -43.70 30.19 19.80
C THR A 203 -43.81 31.65 20.20
N GLY A 204 -44.09 32.50 19.23
CA GLY A 204 -44.32 33.93 19.51
C GLY A 204 -45.49 34.15 20.47
N ALA A 205 -45.42 35.24 21.25
CA ALA A 205 -46.58 35.69 22.02
C ALA A 205 -47.65 36.20 21.05
N THR A 206 -48.86 35.67 21.15
CA THR A 206 -50.06 36.19 20.46
C THR A 206 -50.61 37.36 21.25
#